data_5e2b1c55f616d1adef6dd6a5fc169c7c
#
_entry.id   5e2b1c55f616d1adef6dd6a5fc169c7c
#
_cell.length_a   1.000
_cell.length_b   1.000
_cell.length_c   1.000
_cell.angle_alpha   90.00
_cell.angle_beta   90.00
_cell.angle_gamma   90.00
#
_symmetry.space_group_name_H-M   'P 1'
#
loop_
_entity.id
_entity.type
_entity.pdbx_description
1 polymer ?
#
loop_
_entity_poly.entity_id
_entity_poly.type
_entity_poly.pdbx_seq_one_letter_code
_entity_poly.pdbx_strand_id
1 'polypeptide(L)'
;MCIVIGRKQEIAELNRRLKSNRAEFIAVYGRRRVGKTFLINEVFRDNMVFKHTGLSPYDKKKRMTMKDQLQNFYFSLVRHGMDGIEPPKTWMEAFFLLEQYLTRIDNGSRQVVFIDELPWMDTARSGFLTALEAFWNGWGNARHNLCLVVCGSASSWIIDNLINNKGGLYGRLTLEMKLHPFSLGESEEFFNSRGIKMSRYNITQAYMILGGIPFYLDYFNPAYSLAQNVDVAVFLKMQPKPTEIVSQFVHHLAFAAAVWNVPRYKTTFFECFQNF
;
A
#
# COMPACT_ATOMS: atom_id res chain seq x y z
N MET A 1 3.92 20.06 -5.36
CA MET A 1 3.83 19.28 -4.12
C MET A 1 2.42 18.70 -4.07
N CYS A 2 2.28 17.37 -4.19
CA CYS A 2 0.95 16.75 -4.04
C CYS A 2 0.55 16.83 -2.56
N ILE A 3 -0.61 17.39 -2.28
CA ILE A 3 -1.13 17.51 -0.92
C ILE A 3 -1.78 16.17 -0.56
N VAL A 4 -1.31 15.52 0.51
CA VAL A 4 -2.00 14.35 1.08
C VAL A 4 -3.29 14.85 1.74
N ILE A 5 -4.42 14.37 1.25
CA ILE A 5 -5.73 14.71 1.78
C ILE A 5 -6.08 13.76 2.92
N GLY A 6 -6.66 14.29 3.97
CA GLY A 6 -6.96 13.53 5.18
C GLY A 6 -5.68 13.02 5.87
N ARG A 7 -5.74 11.85 6.48
CA ARG A 7 -4.59 11.12 7.03
C ARG A 7 -3.79 11.90 8.08
N LYS A 8 -4.41 12.84 8.76
CA LYS A 8 -3.70 13.74 9.70
C LYS A 8 -3.00 12.99 10.82
N GLN A 9 -3.64 11.95 11.34
CA GLN A 9 -3.06 11.12 12.41
C GLN A 9 -1.92 10.26 11.89
N GLU A 10 -2.09 9.62 10.75
CA GLU A 10 -1.06 8.79 10.12
C GLU A 10 0.16 9.63 9.75
N ILE A 11 -0.04 10.81 9.16
CA ILE A 11 1.04 11.73 8.81
C ILE A 11 1.79 12.20 10.08
N ALA A 12 1.07 12.55 11.13
CA ALA A 12 1.68 12.99 12.40
C ALA A 12 2.54 11.87 13.02
N GLU A 13 2.03 10.62 13.01
CA GLU A 13 2.76 9.47 13.54
C GLU A 13 3.99 9.13 12.71
N LEU A 14 3.89 9.12 11.37
CA LEU A 14 5.03 8.89 10.47
C LEU A 14 6.10 9.98 10.63
N ASN A 15 5.69 11.26 10.73
CA ASN A 15 6.62 12.37 10.99
C ASN A 15 7.30 12.26 12.36
N ARG A 16 6.58 11.76 13.38
CA ARG A 16 7.18 11.49 14.70
C ARG A 16 8.30 10.45 14.60
N ARG A 17 8.08 9.37 13.81
CA ARG A 17 9.10 8.34 13.56
C ARG A 17 10.25 8.86 12.70
N LEU A 18 9.96 9.68 11.72
CA LEU A 18 10.99 10.31 10.90
C LEU A 18 11.98 11.14 11.75
N LYS A 19 11.46 11.87 12.75
CA LYS A 19 12.26 12.74 13.63
C LYS A 19 12.88 12.02 14.82
N SER A 20 12.60 10.74 15.01
CA SER A 20 13.18 9.98 16.13
C SER A 20 14.69 9.76 15.94
N ASN A 21 15.44 9.72 17.04
CA ASN A 21 16.89 9.45 17.01
C ASN A 21 17.18 7.98 17.38
N ARG A 22 16.47 7.07 16.75
CA ARG A 22 16.66 5.62 16.91
C ARG A 22 16.30 4.91 15.63
N ALA A 23 16.73 3.66 15.49
CA ALA A 23 16.26 2.80 14.41
C ALA A 23 14.75 2.64 14.48
N GLU A 24 14.07 2.81 13.35
CA GLU A 24 12.62 2.62 13.23
C GLU A 24 12.32 1.54 12.21
N PHE A 25 11.45 0.60 12.60
CA PHE A 25 10.91 -0.42 11.71
C PHE A 25 9.40 -0.29 11.65
N ILE A 26 8.89 0.20 10.54
CA ILE A 26 7.50 0.58 10.33
C ILE A 26 6.85 -0.38 9.36
N ALA A 27 5.73 -0.99 9.75
CA ALA A 27 4.89 -1.79 8.86
C ALA A 27 3.59 -1.04 8.55
N VAL A 28 3.34 -0.75 7.26
CA VAL A 28 2.10 -0.14 6.77
C VAL A 28 1.33 -1.14 5.94
N TYR A 29 0.13 -1.50 6.38
CA TYR A 29 -0.67 -2.51 5.71
C TYR A 29 -2.13 -2.09 5.57
N GLY A 30 -2.88 -2.82 4.77
CA GLY A 30 -4.29 -2.53 4.51
C GLY A 30 -4.66 -2.80 3.06
N ARG A 31 -5.94 -2.61 2.75
CA ARG A 31 -6.51 -2.92 1.45
C ARG A 31 -5.72 -2.30 0.28
N ARG A 32 -5.77 -2.93 -0.89
CA ARG A 32 -5.26 -2.33 -2.14
C ARG A 32 -5.97 -1.02 -2.44
N ARG A 33 -5.24 -0.08 -3.05
CA ARG A 33 -5.79 1.20 -3.54
C ARG A 33 -6.22 2.20 -2.47
N VAL A 34 -5.88 1.97 -1.18
CA VAL A 34 -6.14 2.93 -0.08
C VAL A 34 -5.07 4.03 0.05
N GLY A 35 -4.03 3.99 -0.81
CA GLY A 35 -3.02 5.05 -0.86
C GLY A 35 -1.78 4.81 0.01
N LYS A 36 -1.45 3.57 0.42
CA LYS A 36 -0.26 3.24 1.24
C LYS A 36 1.03 3.79 0.65
N THR A 37 1.35 3.34 -0.58
CA THR A 37 2.57 3.75 -1.30
C THR A 37 2.64 5.25 -1.53
N PHE A 38 1.49 5.89 -1.82
CA PHE A 38 1.38 7.33 -1.99
C PHE A 38 1.72 8.07 -0.68
N LEU A 39 1.11 7.67 0.44
CA LEU A 39 1.35 8.27 1.76
C LEU A 39 2.84 8.20 2.13
N ILE A 40 3.46 7.03 2.00
CA ILE A 40 4.88 6.84 2.33
C ILE A 40 5.79 7.66 1.43
N ASN A 41 5.53 7.69 0.11
CA ASN A 41 6.31 8.52 -0.80
C ASN A 41 6.22 10.01 -0.50
N GLU A 42 5.04 10.52 -0.11
CA GLU A 42 4.87 11.95 0.19
C GLU A 42 5.49 12.33 1.54
N VAL A 43 5.30 11.52 2.57
CA VAL A 43 5.82 11.83 3.92
C VAL A 43 7.34 11.71 4.00
N PHE A 44 7.93 10.73 3.33
CA PHE A 44 9.37 10.45 3.43
C PHE A 44 10.17 10.89 2.21
N ARG A 45 9.60 11.65 1.28
CA ARG A 45 10.20 12.06 -0.01
C ARG A 45 11.65 12.49 0.10
N ASP A 46 11.91 13.42 1.02
CA ASP A 46 13.22 14.09 1.13
C ASP A 46 14.28 13.24 1.87
N ASN A 47 13.84 12.18 2.54
CA ASN A 47 14.72 11.30 3.31
C ASN A 47 14.83 9.89 2.73
N MET A 48 14.10 9.62 1.63
CA MET A 48 14.06 8.29 1.00
C MET A 48 15.33 8.03 0.19
N VAL A 49 16.23 7.25 0.75
CA VAL A 49 17.53 6.92 0.15
C VAL A 49 17.50 5.62 -0.66
N PHE A 50 16.54 4.74 -0.37
CA PHE A 50 16.35 3.50 -1.13
C PHE A 50 14.87 3.14 -1.20
N LYS A 51 14.45 2.73 -2.39
CA LYS A 51 13.10 2.23 -2.64
C LYS A 51 13.12 0.99 -3.50
N HIS A 52 12.38 -0.02 -3.06
CA HIS A 52 12.16 -1.25 -3.81
C HIS A 52 10.69 -1.67 -3.78
N THR A 53 10.21 -2.29 -4.85
CA THR A 53 8.86 -2.86 -4.92
C THR A 53 8.96 -4.30 -5.40
N GLY A 54 8.38 -5.23 -4.64
CA GLY A 54 8.33 -6.64 -5.00
C GLY A 54 7.56 -6.88 -6.31
N LEU A 55 7.95 -7.89 -7.07
CA LEU A 55 7.24 -8.30 -8.28
C LEU A 55 5.98 -9.09 -7.93
N SER A 56 4.87 -8.73 -8.58
CA SER A 56 3.60 -9.42 -8.37
C SER A 56 3.70 -10.91 -8.72
N PRO A 57 3.25 -11.83 -7.85
CA PRO A 57 3.22 -13.27 -8.16
C PRO A 57 2.17 -13.63 -9.22
N TYR A 58 1.28 -12.69 -9.57
CA TYR A 58 0.15 -12.89 -10.47
C TYR A 58 0.46 -12.50 -11.92
N ASP A 59 1.55 -13.01 -12.47
CA ASP A 59 1.71 -12.99 -13.93
C ASP A 59 0.94 -14.18 -14.53
N LYS A 60 0.09 -13.89 -15.53
CA LYS A 60 -0.70 -14.92 -16.23
C LYS A 60 0.16 -15.95 -16.97
N LYS A 61 1.42 -15.60 -17.29
CA LYS A 61 2.32 -16.43 -18.10
C LYS A 61 3.37 -17.17 -17.26
N LYS A 62 3.79 -16.60 -16.13
CA LYS A 62 4.89 -17.15 -15.34
C LYS A 62 4.74 -16.77 -13.87
N ARG A 63 4.85 -17.75 -12.95
CA ARG A 63 4.95 -17.45 -11.52
C ARG A 63 6.35 -16.87 -11.24
N MET A 64 6.40 -15.72 -10.55
CA MET A 64 7.66 -15.10 -10.16
C MET A 64 8.41 -16.00 -9.18
N THR A 65 9.68 -16.19 -9.45
CA THR A 65 10.61 -17.01 -8.64
C THR A 65 11.44 -16.12 -7.71
N MET A 66 12.12 -16.72 -6.76
CA MET A 66 13.13 -16.02 -5.93
C MET A 66 14.17 -15.33 -6.82
N LYS A 67 14.64 -15.99 -7.89
CA LYS A 67 15.63 -15.42 -8.82
C LYS A 67 15.11 -14.15 -9.50
N ASP A 68 13.85 -14.14 -9.93
CA ASP A 68 13.24 -12.96 -10.54
C ASP A 68 13.15 -11.80 -9.53
N GLN A 69 12.79 -12.08 -8.26
CA GLN A 69 12.74 -11.10 -7.19
C GLN A 69 14.14 -10.53 -6.86
N LEU A 70 15.15 -11.38 -6.76
CA LEU A 70 16.53 -10.97 -6.50
C LEU A 70 17.09 -10.12 -7.65
N GLN A 71 16.79 -10.48 -8.89
CA GLN A 71 17.17 -9.67 -10.06
C GLN A 71 16.51 -8.29 -10.03
N ASN A 72 15.24 -8.20 -9.63
CA ASN A 72 14.56 -6.93 -9.46
C ASN A 72 15.15 -6.10 -8.31
N PHE A 73 15.55 -6.74 -7.22
CA PHE A 73 16.20 -6.08 -6.10
C PHE A 73 17.58 -5.52 -6.50
N TYR A 74 18.37 -6.32 -7.24
CA TYR A 74 19.62 -5.89 -7.83
C TYR A 74 19.45 -4.63 -8.69
N PHE A 75 18.46 -4.60 -9.59
CA PHE A 75 18.17 -3.40 -10.37
C PHE A 75 17.79 -2.19 -9.52
N SER A 76 17.16 -2.41 -8.36
CA SER A 76 16.90 -1.30 -7.45
C SER A 76 18.18 -0.75 -6.83
N LEU A 77 19.13 -1.60 -6.44
CA LEU A 77 20.46 -1.17 -5.95
C LEU A 77 21.21 -0.36 -7.02
N VAL A 78 21.24 -0.87 -8.26
CA VAL A 78 21.91 -0.17 -9.37
C VAL A 78 21.28 1.19 -9.66
N ARG A 79 19.92 1.28 -9.68
CA ARG A 79 19.22 2.55 -9.88
C ARG A 79 19.53 3.59 -8.80
N HIS A 80 19.88 3.15 -7.60
CA HIS A 80 20.31 4.02 -6.51
C HIS A 80 21.82 4.29 -6.49
N GLY A 81 22.53 3.89 -7.55
CA GLY A 81 23.95 4.21 -7.73
C GLY A 81 24.91 3.18 -7.11
N MET A 82 24.49 1.94 -6.96
CA MET A 82 25.37 0.86 -6.53
C MET A 82 25.93 0.12 -7.76
N ASP A 83 26.99 0.67 -8.36
CA ASP A 83 27.61 0.14 -9.55
C ASP A 83 28.70 -0.91 -9.22
N GLY A 84 29.01 -1.77 -10.20
CA GLY A 84 30.11 -2.74 -10.11
C GLY A 84 29.85 -3.92 -9.17
N ILE A 85 28.59 -4.18 -8.81
CA ILE A 85 28.20 -5.32 -7.99
C ILE A 85 27.69 -6.48 -8.84
N GLU A 86 27.91 -7.70 -8.36
CA GLU A 86 27.29 -8.90 -8.94
C GLU A 86 25.84 -9.05 -8.45
N PRO A 87 24.92 -9.58 -9.28
CA PRO A 87 23.56 -9.90 -8.85
C PRO A 87 23.55 -10.90 -7.69
N PRO A 88 22.85 -10.60 -6.58
CA PRO A 88 22.79 -11.50 -5.43
C PRO A 88 22.09 -12.81 -5.79
N LYS A 89 22.57 -13.92 -5.21
CA LYS A 89 22.01 -15.26 -5.41
C LYS A 89 21.05 -15.65 -4.28
N THR A 90 21.13 -14.98 -3.17
CA THR A 90 20.31 -15.19 -1.96
C THR A 90 19.80 -13.87 -1.40
N TRP A 91 18.76 -13.93 -0.57
CA TRP A 91 18.28 -12.74 0.14
C TRP A 91 19.28 -12.23 1.18
N MET A 92 20.11 -13.12 1.75
CA MET A 92 21.20 -12.71 2.64
C MET A 92 22.21 -11.83 1.91
N GLU A 93 22.63 -12.23 0.72
CA GLU A 93 23.53 -11.40 -0.12
C GLU A 93 22.84 -10.08 -0.53
N ALA A 94 21.56 -10.13 -0.89
CA ALA A 94 20.81 -8.95 -1.29
C ALA A 94 20.73 -7.90 -0.16
N PHE A 95 20.42 -8.32 1.06
CA PHE A 95 20.40 -7.42 2.20
C PHE A 95 21.80 -6.97 2.62
N PHE A 96 22.82 -7.81 2.50
CA PHE A 96 24.20 -7.40 2.73
C PHE A 96 24.65 -6.30 1.75
N LEU A 97 24.29 -6.41 0.45
CA LEU A 97 24.52 -5.33 -0.52
C LEU A 97 23.77 -4.04 -0.13
N LEU A 98 22.56 -4.16 0.41
CA LEU A 98 21.82 -2.99 0.92
C LEU A 98 22.54 -2.35 2.11
N GLU A 99 23.08 -3.15 3.04
CA GLU A 99 23.88 -2.65 4.17
C GLU A 99 25.11 -1.87 3.67
N GLN A 100 25.85 -2.42 2.69
CA GLN A 100 27.01 -1.75 2.08
C GLN A 100 26.60 -0.44 1.42
N TYR A 101 25.48 -0.43 0.68
CA TYR A 101 24.93 0.77 0.05
C TYR A 101 24.63 1.85 1.10
N LEU A 102 23.84 1.51 2.13
CA LEU A 102 23.43 2.44 3.17
C LEU A 102 24.61 2.96 4.00
N THR A 103 25.61 2.12 4.23
CA THR A 103 26.85 2.53 4.90
C THR A 103 27.66 3.50 4.04
N ARG A 104 27.74 3.26 2.74
CA ARG A 104 28.50 4.11 1.81
C ARG A 104 27.93 5.52 1.69
N ILE A 105 26.61 5.65 1.70
CA ILE A 105 25.92 6.95 1.56
C ILE A 105 25.64 7.64 2.90
N ASP A 106 26.07 7.04 4.01
CA ASP A 106 25.77 7.57 5.34
C ASP A 106 26.49 8.88 5.60
N ASN A 107 25.72 9.94 5.77
CA ASN A 107 26.18 11.28 6.11
C ASN A 107 25.63 11.74 7.48
N GLY A 108 25.13 10.82 8.30
CA GLY A 108 24.49 11.09 9.59
C GLY A 108 23.03 11.55 9.52
N SER A 109 22.52 11.84 8.32
CA SER A 109 21.11 12.21 8.13
C SER A 109 20.21 10.98 8.19
N ARG A 110 18.91 11.21 8.42
CA ARG A 110 17.90 10.15 8.44
C ARG A 110 17.84 9.43 7.09
N GLN A 111 18.03 8.13 7.09
CA GLN A 111 17.98 7.26 5.93
C GLN A 111 16.66 6.46 5.94
N VAL A 112 15.74 6.78 5.01
CA VAL A 112 14.51 6.00 4.85
C VAL A 112 14.71 4.96 3.75
N VAL A 113 14.52 3.70 4.11
CA VAL A 113 14.49 2.56 3.21
C VAL A 113 13.04 2.12 3.06
N PHE A 114 12.48 2.20 1.88
CA PHE A 114 11.10 1.80 1.61
C PHE A 114 11.03 0.53 0.77
N ILE A 115 10.44 -0.52 1.34
CA ILE A 115 10.18 -1.79 0.65
C ILE A 115 8.67 -1.97 0.50
N ASP A 116 8.18 -1.77 -0.72
CA ASP A 116 6.77 -1.89 -1.07
C ASP A 116 6.42 -3.31 -1.53
N GLU A 117 5.19 -3.73 -1.26
CA GLU A 117 4.65 -5.07 -1.52
C GLU A 117 5.59 -6.19 -1.01
N LEU A 118 6.09 -6.02 0.22
CA LEU A 118 6.99 -6.94 0.91
C LEU A 118 6.54 -8.42 0.82
N PRO A 119 5.24 -8.75 0.98
CA PRO A 119 4.76 -10.14 0.89
C PRO A 119 5.06 -10.84 -0.44
N TRP A 120 5.25 -10.09 -1.52
CA TRP A 120 5.51 -10.66 -2.85
C TRP A 120 6.95 -11.19 -3.00
N MET A 121 7.87 -10.73 -2.17
CA MET A 121 9.26 -11.18 -2.16
C MET A 121 9.44 -12.49 -1.41
N ASP A 122 8.54 -12.82 -0.48
CA ASP A 122 8.55 -14.07 0.26
C ASP A 122 8.01 -15.22 -0.59
N THR A 123 8.83 -15.69 -1.51
CA THR A 123 8.52 -16.87 -2.33
C THR A 123 8.83 -18.16 -1.57
N ALA A 124 8.20 -19.26 -1.96
CA ALA A 124 8.37 -20.53 -1.27
C ALA A 124 9.86 -20.92 -1.13
N ARG A 125 10.27 -21.24 0.08
CA ARG A 125 11.65 -21.65 0.44
C ARG A 125 12.73 -20.62 0.09
N SER A 126 12.39 -19.35 -0.01
CA SER A 126 13.34 -18.30 -0.39
C SER A 126 14.27 -17.88 0.74
N GLY A 127 13.94 -18.15 2.00
CA GLY A 127 14.68 -17.64 3.16
C GLY A 127 14.56 -16.12 3.35
N PHE A 128 13.57 -15.50 2.71
CA PHE A 128 13.39 -14.04 2.73
C PHE A 128 13.22 -13.48 4.15
N LEU A 129 12.32 -14.07 4.95
CA LEU A 129 12.08 -13.63 6.32
C LEU A 129 13.32 -13.78 7.19
N THR A 130 14.04 -14.88 7.07
CA THR A 130 15.31 -15.10 7.79
C THR A 130 16.36 -14.06 7.44
N ALA A 131 16.45 -13.69 6.16
CA ALA A 131 17.38 -12.67 5.71
C ALA A 131 16.97 -11.26 6.17
N LEU A 132 15.68 -10.93 6.16
CA LEU A 132 15.15 -9.68 6.72
C LEU A 132 15.40 -9.58 8.23
N GLU A 133 15.22 -10.70 8.94
CA GLU A 133 15.50 -10.81 10.37
C GLU A 133 17.00 -10.57 10.66
N ALA A 134 17.88 -11.22 9.91
CA ALA A 134 19.33 -11.04 10.04
C ALA A 134 19.75 -9.59 9.75
N PHE A 135 19.23 -8.99 8.69
CA PHE A 135 19.45 -7.58 8.35
C PHE A 135 19.04 -6.65 9.48
N TRP A 136 17.82 -6.82 10.00
CA TRP A 136 17.32 -5.93 11.04
C TRP A 136 18.04 -6.13 12.37
N ASN A 137 18.14 -7.37 12.86
CA ASN A 137 18.70 -7.66 14.17
C ASN A 137 20.24 -7.55 14.20
N GLY A 138 20.91 -7.91 13.11
CA GLY A 138 22.37 -7.90 13.02
C GLY A 138 22.95 -6.51 12.74
N TRP A 139 22.23 -5.69 11.98
CA TRP A 139 22.75 -4.41 11.51
C TRP A 139 21.79 -3.24 11.69
N GLY A 140 20.55 -3.35 11.20
CA GLY A 140 19.62 -2.22 11.09
C GLY A 140 19.23 -1.61 12.42
N ASN A 141 18.95 -2.45 13.42
CA ASN A 141 18.53 -2.01 14.76
C ASN A 141 19.59 -1.18 15.53
N ALA A 142 20.86 -1.32 15.18
CA ALA A 142 21.95 -0.52 15.75
C ALA A 142 22.14 0.86 15.10
N ARG A 143 21.42 1.13 13.99
CA ARG A 143 21.60 2.36 13.20
C ARG A 143 20.60 3.42 13.61
N HIS A 144 20.99 4.39 14.43
CA HIS A 144 20.11 5.46 14.95
C HIS A 144 19.41 6.26 13.86
N ASN A 145 20.00 6.38 12.69
CA ASN A 145 19.46 7.12 11.55
C ASN A 145 18.68 6.26 10.55
N LEU A 146 18.53 4.95 10.74
CA LEU A 146 17.77 4.08 9.83
C LEU A 146 16.28 4.13 10.14
N CYS A 147 15.46 4.26 9.09
CA CYS A 147 14.01 4.08 9.11
C CYS A 147 13.62 3.09 8.01
N LEU A 148 13.44 1.83 8.39
CA LEU A 148 12.94 0.79 7.50
C LEU A 148 11.42 0.85 7.47
N VAL A 149 10.85 1.15 6.31
CA VAL A 149 9.40 1.17 6.07
C VAL A 149 9.04 0.03 5.12
N VAL A 150 8.20 -0.86 5.58
CA VAL A 150 7.69 -1.97 4.76
C VAL A 150 6.20 -1.82 4.54
N CYS A 151 5.74 -2.21 3.37
CA CYS A 151 4.35 -2.07 2.99
C CYS A 151 3.83 -3.33 2.29
N GLY A 152 2.55 -3.60 2.43
CA GLY A 152 1.92 -4.70 1.71
C GLY A 152 0.39 -4.62 1.71
N SER A 153 -0.19 -5.13 0.62
CA SER A 153 -1.64 -5.27 0.48
C SER A 153 -2.17 -6.59 1.03
N ALA A 154 -1.32 -7.60 1.20
CA ALA A 154 -1.65 -8.86 1.87
C ALA A 154 -1.55 -8.69 3.39
N SER A 155 -2.62 -8.14 3.99
CA SER A 155 -2.63 -7.81 5.42
C SER A 155 -2.40 -9.03 6.31
N SER A 156 -2.94 -10.21 5.96
CA SER A 156 -2.72 -11.45 6.70
C SER A 156 -1.23 -11.80 6.77
N TRP A 157 -0.51 -11.72 5.64
CA TRP A 157 0.92 -12.01 5.62
C TRP A 157 1.71 -11.06 6.55
N ILE A 158 1.42 -9.76 6.53
CA ILE A 158 2.07 -8.78 7.41
C ILE A 158 1.76 -9.09 8.89
N ILE A 159 0.50 -9.41 9.19
CA ILE A 159 0.08 -9.75 10.56
C ILE A 159 0.78 -11.02 11.01
N ASP A 160 0.77 -12.08 10.21
CA ASP A 160 1.27 -13.39 10.61
C ASP A 160 2.80 -13.43 10.69
N ASN A 161 3.50 -12.76 9.77
CA ASN A 161 4.95 -12.87 9.61
C ASN A 161 5.76 -11.72 10.22
N LEU A 162 5.16 -10.56 10.48
CA LEU A 162 5.84 -9.44 11.10
C LEU A 162 5.26 -9.11 12.49
N ILE A 163 3.94 -8.95 12.61
CA ILE A 163 3.29 -8.51 13.85
C ILE A 163 3.23 -9.66 14.86
N ASN A 164 2.64 -10.79 14.47
CA ASN A 164 2.48 -11.98 15.30
C ASN A 164 3.65 -12.96 15.15
N ASN A 165 4.76 -12.52 14.53
CA ASN A 165 5.94 -13.36 14.37
C ASN A 165 6.40 -13.93 15.73
N LYS A 166 6.71 -15.24 15.75
CA LYS A 166 7.23 -15.90 16.96
C LYS A 166 8.75 -16.09 16.92
N GLY A 167 9.42 -15.62 15.86
CA GLY A 167 10.86 -15.66 15.65
C GLY A 167 11.54 -14.35 16.02
N GLY A 168 12.67 -14.06 15.40
CA GLY A 168 13.51 -12.91 15.72
C GLY A 168 12.94 -11.54 15.32
N LEU A 169 11.85 -11.48 14.57
CA LEU A 169 11.13 -10.23 14.29
C LEU A 169 10.06 -9.90 15.34
N TYR A 170 9.85 -10.76 16.33
CA TYR A 170 8.88 -10.52 17.40
C TYR A 170 9.19 -9.23 18.16
N GLY A 171 8.19 -8.34 18.26
CA GLY A 171 8.32 -7.05 18.96
C GLY A 171 9.35 -6.09 18.35
N ARG A 172 9.79 -6.31 17.11
CA ARG A 172 10.79 -5.44 16.44
C ARG A 172 10.17 -4.26 15.69
N LEU A 173 8.89 -4.35 15.36
CA LEU A 173 8.18 -3.22 14.77
C LEU A 173 8.06 -2.08 15.79
N THR A 174 8.47 -0.89 15.38
CA THR A 174 8.32 0.32 16.19
C THR A 174 7.02 1.03 15.91
N LEU A 175 6.42 0.75 14.74
CA LEU A 175 5.10 1.22 14.36
C LEU A 175 4.40 0.20 13.46
N GLU A 176 3.17 -0.13 13.85
CA GLU A 176 2.22 -0.89 13.06
C GLU A 176 1.10 0.05 12.63
N MET A 177 0.94 0.24 11.33
CA MET A 177 -0.06 1.16 10.80
C MET A 177 -0.99 0.44 9.83
N LYS A 178 -2.22 0.20 10.26
CA LYS A 178 -3.28 -0.26 9.37
C LYS A 178 -3.93 0.92 8.68
N LEU A 179 -3.68 1.07 7.38
CA LEU A 179 -4.28 2.15 6.60
C LEU A 179 -5.69 1.74 6.14
N HIS A 180 -6.68 2.43 6.67
CA HIS A 180 -8.09 2.23 6.32
C HIS A 180 -8.47 3.01 5.05
N PRO A 181 -9.58 2.69 4.36
CA PRO A 181 -10.21 3.61 3.42
C PRO A 181 -10.47 4.98 4.07
N PHE A 182 -10.66 6.02 3.29
CA PHE A 182 -11.07 7.31 3.82
C PHE A 182 -12.36 7.19 4.63
N SER A 183 -12.46 7.95 5.69
CA SER A 183 -13.73 8.24 6.35
C SER A 183 -14.62 9.08 5.44
N LEU A 184 -15.90 9.26 5.83
CA LEU A 184 -16.82 10.13 5.09
C LEU A 184 -16.32 11.57 5.04
N GLY A 185 -15.75 12.09 6.16
CA GLY A 185 -15.17 13.43 6.22
C GLY A 185 -13.93 13.59 5.34
N GLU A 186 -13.02 12.60 5.32
CA GLU A 186 -11.87 12.62 4.42
C GLU A 186 -12.29 12.50 2.95
N SER A 187 -13.37 11.77 2.65
CA SER A 187 -13.93 11.71 1.30
C SER A 187 -14.52 13.06 0.86
N GLU A 188 -15.20 13.78 1.77
CA GLU A 188 -15.67 15.15 1.52
C GLU A 188 -14.49 16.10 1.27
N GLU A 189 -13.44 16.03 2.10
CA GLU A 189 -12.22 16.82 1.94
C GLU A 189 -11.52 16.52 0.60
N PHE A 190 -11.48 15.24 0.21
CA PHE A 190 -10.91 14.80 -1.07
C PHE A 190 -11.68 15.37 -2.27
N PHE A 191 -13.00 15.26 -2.30
CA PHE A 191 -13.81 15.81 -3.38
C PHE A 191 -13.68 17.33 -3.48
N ASN A 192 -13.70 18.01 -2.34
CA ASN A 192 -13.51 19.47 -2.30
C ASN A 192 -12.15 19.88 -2.86
N SER A 193 -11.08 19.14 -2.55
CA SER A 193 -9.72 19.40 -3.06
C SER A 193 -9.60 19.22 -4.59
N ARG A 194 -10.49 18.42 -5.19
CA ARG A 194 -10.59 18.21 -6.65
C ARG A 194 -11.58 19.15 -7.34
N GLY A 195 -12.14 20.11 -6.60
CA GLY A 195 -13.15 21.04 -7.13
C GLY A 195 -14.52 20.39 -7.39
N ILE A 196 -14.75 19.19 -6.86
CA ILE A 196 -16.00 18.44 -7.04
C ILE A 196 -16.96 18.86 -5.95
N LYS A 197 -17.92 19.72 -6.30
CA LYS A 197 -18.94 20.19 -5.38
C LYS A 197 -20.14 19.25 -5.39
N MET A 198 -20.34 18.52 -4.31
CA MET A 198 -21.49 17.64 -4.11
C MET A 198 -22.17 17.90 -2.76
N SER A 199 -23.48 17.63 -2.70
CA SER A 199 -24.17 17.62 -1.42
C SER A 199 -23.64 16.49 -0.53
N ARG A 200 -23.73 16.64 0.79
CA ARG A 200 -23.34 15.57 1.73
C ARG A 200 -24.10 14.27 1.49
N TYR A 201 -25.34 14.38 1.04
CA TYR A 201 -26.15 13.24 0.62
C TYR A 201 -25.48 12.47 -0.53
N ASN A 202 -25.07 13.18 -1.60
CA ASN A 202 -24.39 12.56 -2.73
C ASN A 202 -23.03 11.97 -2.35
N ILE A 203 -22.27 12.65 -1.48
CA ILE A 203 -20.99 12.13 -0.96
C ILE A 203 -21.23 10.84 -0.17
N THR A 204 -22.28 10.79 0.65
CA THR A 204 -22.66 9.56 1.40
C THR A 204 -23.01 8.43 0.45
N GLN A 205 -23.76 8.69 -0.63
CA GLN A 205 -24.07 7.68 -1.64
C GLN A 205 -22.81 7.15 -2.33
N ALA A 206 -21.95 8.04 -2.79
CA ALA A 206 -20.65 7.66 -3.39
C ALA A 206 -19.82 6.81 -2.41
N TYR A 207 -19.76 7.23 -1.15
CA TYR A 207 -19.05 6.51 -0.09
C TYR A 207 -19.62 5.10 0.15
N MET A 208 -20.92 4.94 0.22
CA MET A 208 -21.58 3.63 0.41
C MET A 208 -21.26 2.67 -0.76
N ILE A 209 -21.16 3.17 -1.97
CA ILE A 209 -20.90 2.34 -3.16
C ILE A 209 -19.41 2.02 -3.31
N LEU A 210 -18.53 2.98 -3.09
CA LEU A 210 -17.09 2.88 -3.38
C LEU A 210 -16.25 2.58 -2.13
N GLY A 211 -16.81 2.76 -0.94
CA GLY A 211 -16.17 2.42 0.34
C GLY A 211 -15.03 3.36 0.73
N GLY A 212 -15.04 4.62 0.31
CA GLY A 212 -14.03 5.62 0.68
C GLY A 212 -12.62 5.28 0.16
N ILE A 213 -12.49 4.51 -0.91
CA ILE A 213 -11.20 4.12 -1.47
C ILE A 213 -10.69 5.24 -2.40
N PRO A 214 -9.59 5.94 -2.04
CA PRO A 214 -9.11 7.11 -2.77
C PRO A 214 -8.95 6.89 -4.26
N PHE A 215 -8.44 5.73 -4.65
CA PHE A 215 -8.27 5.36 -6.05
C PHE A 215 -9.56 5.43 -6.87
N TYR A 216 -10.71 5.05 -6.30
CA TYR A 216 -11.99 5.11 -7.01
C TYR A 216 -12.59 6.51 -6.98
N LEU A 217 -12.35 7.26 -5.90
CA LEU A 217 -12.81 8.64 -5.77
C LEU A 217 -12.09 9.57 -6.75
N ASP A 218 -10.85 9.24 -7.11
CA ASP A 218 -10.02 10.03 -8.04
C ASP A 218 -10.54 10.01 -9.49
N TYR A 219 -11.42 9.08 -9.82
CA TYR A 219 -12.06 9.04 -11.16
C TYR A 219 -13.27 9.94 -11.30
N PHE A 220 -13.70 10.60 -10.24
CA PHE A 220 -14.83 11.52 -10.31
C PHE A 220 -14.50 12.75 -11.13
N ASN A 221 -15.39 13.06 -12.08
CA ASN A 221 -15.31 14.24 -12.93
C ASN A 221 -16.34 15.29 -12.45
N PRO A 222 -15.91 16.55 -12.17
CA PRO A 222 -16.84 17.59 -11.74
C PRO A 222 -17.96 17.90 -12.73
N ALA A 223 -17.78 17.60 -14.03
CA ALA A 223 -18.79 17.81 -15.07
C ALA A 223 -19.88 16.72 -15.10
N TYR A 224 -19.71 15.61 -14.38
CA TYR A 224 -20.63 14.48 -14.43
C TYR A 224 -21.59 14.47 -13.24
N SER A 225 -22.77 13.91 -13.43
CA SER A 225 -23.70 13.60 -12.35
C SER A 225 -23.10 12.51 -11.43
N LEU A 226 -23.65 12.37 -10.21
CA LEU A 226 -23.23 11.30 -9.31
C LEU A 226 -23.38 9.92 -9.98
N ALA A 227 -24.50 9.65 -10.68
CA ALA A 227 -24.74 8.38 -11.35
C ALA A 227 -23.66 8.08 -12.39
N GLN A 228 -23.36 9.02 -13.26
CA GLN A 228 -22.30 8.86 -14.28
C GLN A 228 -20.94 8.61 -13.68
N ASN A 229 -20.58 9.33 -12.61
CA ASN A 229 -19.31 9.13 -11.90
C ASN A 229 -19.23 7.74 -11.23
N VAL A 230 -20.34 7.30 -10.65
CA VAL A 230 -20.41 5.98 -10.02
C VAL A 230 -20.29 4.88 -11.09
N ASP A 231 -20.95 5.00 -12.22
CA ASP A 231 -20.86 4.03 -13.32
C ASP A 231 -19.42 3.88 -13.80
N VAL A 232 -18.71 4.98 -14.05
CA VAL A 232 -17.28 4.96 -14.41
C VAL A 232 -16.44 4.28 -13.34
N ALA A 233 -16.61 4.65 -12.08
CA ALA A 233 -15.83 4.11 -10.97
C ALA A 233 -16.12 2.62 -10.71
N VAL A 234 -17.38 2.19 -10.89
CA VAL A 234 -17.81 0.79 -10.78
C VAL A 234 -17.24 -0.02 -11.94
N PHE A 235 -17.32 0.46 -13.18
CA PHE A 235 -16.70 -0.19 -14.33
C PHE A 235 -15.21 -0.42 -14.11
N LEU A 236 -14.47 0.56 -13.61
CA LEU A 236 -13.06 0.45 -13.28
C LEU A 236 -12.78 -0.50 -12.09
N LYS A 237 -13.71 -0.57 -11.14
CA LYS A 237 -13.66 -1.53 -10.03
C LYS A 237 -13.83 -2.97 -10.50
N MET A 238 -14.66 -3.20 -11.51
CA MET A 238 -14.95 -4.52 -12.07
C MET A 238 -13.86 -5.07 -13.02
N GLN A 239 -12.92 -4.26 -13.46
CA GLN A 239 -11.73 -4.73 -14.18
C GLN A 239 -10.56 -4.92 -13.21
N PRO A 240 -10.13 -6.05 -12.76
CA PRO A 240 -10.17 -7.43 -13.20
C PRO A 240 -10.48 -8.48 -12.10
N LYS A 241 -11.17 -9.47 -12.45
CA LYS A 241 -11.61 -10.72 -11.81
C LYS A 241 -13.03 -10.73 -11.26
N PRO A 242 -13.92 -11.48 -11.95
CA PRO A 242 -15.35 -11.55 -11.63
C PRO A 242 -15.70 -12.12 -10.25
N THR A 243 -14.85 -12.97 -9.67
CA THR A 243 -15.19 -13.79 -8.50
C THR A 243 -15.06 -13.10 -7.13
N GLU A 244 -14.14 -12.14 -6.97
CA GLU A 244 -13.98 -11.45 -5.66
C GLU A 244 -14.89 -10.22 -5.52
N ILE A 245 -15.34 -9.66 -6.64
CA ILE A 245 -16.07 -8.40 -6.67
C ILE A 245 -17.55 -8.62 -6.44
N VAL A 246 -18.10 -9.72 -6.99
CA VAL A 246 -19.53 -10.03 -6.87
C VAL A 246 -19.97 -10.22 -5.42
N SER A 247 -19.20 -10.90 -4.59
CA SER A 247 -19.59 -11.12 -3.17
C SER A 247 -19.54 -9.84 -2.34
N GLN A 248 -18.55 -8.96 -2.57
CA GLN A 248 -18.44 -7.69 -1.84
C GLN A 248 -19.46 -6.65 -2.33
N PHE A 249 -19.75 -6.66 -3.64
CA PHE A 249 -20.72 -5.76 -4.24
C PHE A 249 -22.16 -6.13 -3.80
N VAL A 250 -22.48 -7.41 -3.79
CA VAL A 250 -23.79 -7.92 -3.31
C VAL A 250 -23.97 -7.61 -1.82
N HIS A 251 -22.92 -7.69 -0.98
CA HIS A 251 -23.01 -7.34 0.43
C HIS A 251 -23.23 -5.85 0.65
N HIS A 252 -22.53 -4.97 -0.09
CA HIS A 252 -22.71 -3.53 0.04
C HIS A 252 -24.03 -3.04 -0.57
N LEU A 253 -24.47 -3.63 -1.68
CA LEU A 253 -25.75 -3.28 -2.28
C LEU A 253 -26.93 -3.87 -1.52
N ALA A 254 -26.83 -5.06 -0.96
CA ALA A 254 -27.86 -5.62 -0.08
C ALA A 254 -28.03 -4.78 1.18
N PHE A 255 -26.93 -4.27 1.75
CA PHE A 255 -26.97 -3.34 2.87
C PHE A 255 -27.56 -1.98 2.46
N ALA A 256 -27.16 -1.42 1.32
CA ALA A 256 -27.70 -0.17 0.79
C ALA A 256 -29.18 -0.31 0.43
N ALA A 257 -29.61 -1.44 -0.14
CA ALA A 257 -31.01 -1.72 -0.46
C ALA A 257 -31.87 -2.00 0.80
N ALA A 258 -31.29 -2.59 1.84
CA ALA A 258 -31.97 -2.81 3.12
C ALA A 258 -32.16 -1.53 3.93
N VAL A 259 -31.23 -0.58 3.84
CA VAL A 259 -31.30 0.72 4.51
C VAL A 259 -32.14 1.73 3.70
N TRP A 260 -32.24 1.55 2.37
CA TRP A 260 -32.92 2.47 1.47
C TRP A 260 -33.97 1.73 0.65
N ASN A 261 -35.19 1.83 1.07
CA ASN A 261 -36.37 1.34 0.36
C ASN A 261 -36.67 2.21 -0.89
N VAL A 262 -35.73 2.30 -1.86
CA VAL A 262 -35.85 3.15 -3.04
C VAL A 262 -36.19 2.31 -4.27
N PRO A 263 -37.44 2.41 -4.81
CA PRO A 263 -37.89 1.59 -5.94
C PRO A 263 -37.12 1.80 -7.24
N ARG A 264 -36.46 2.94 -7.42
CA ARG A 264 -35.85 3.37 -8.71
C ARG A 264 -34.57 2.62 -9.07
N TYR A 265 -33.89 2.02 -8.12
CA TYR A 265 -32.64 1.28 -8.42
C TYR A 265 -32.84 -0.21 -8.70
N LYS A 266 -34.03 -0.75 -8.44
CA LYS A 266 -34.36 -2.15 -8.75
C LYS A 266 -34.39 -2.42 -10.26
N THR A 267 -34.87 -1.50 -11.08
CA THR A 267 -35.06 -1.68 -12.52
C THR A 267 -33.74 -1.64 -13.28
N THR A 268 -32.88 -0.66 -13.01
CA THR A 268 -31.59 -0.51 -13.70
C THR A 268 -30.60 -1.65 -13.35
N PHE A 269 -30.71 -2.18 -12.14
CA PHE A 269 -29.85 -3.27 -11.68
C PHE A 269 -30.21 -4.62 -12.31
N PHE A 270 -31.51 -4.90 -12.47
CA PHE A 270 -31.99 -6.12 -13.12
C PHE A 270 -31.69 -6.14 -14.63
N GLU A 271 -31.76 -5.01 -15.30
CA GLU A 271 -31.44 -4.89 -16.73
C GLU A 271 -29.94 -5.10 -17.03
N CYS A 272 -29.04 -4.64 -16.16
CA CYS A 272 -27.61 -4.92 -16.29
C CYS A 272 -27.27 -6.41 -16.08
N PHE A 273 -28.03 -7.15 -15.27
CA PHE A 273 -27.75 -8.56 -14.97
C PHE A 273 -28.35 -9.55 -15.97
N GLN A 274 -29.37 -9.16 -16.75
CA GLN A 274 -29.95 -10.02 -17.80
C GLN A 274 -29.14 -10.02 -19.10
N ASN A 275 -28.17 -9.11 -19.26
CA ASN A 275 -27.31 -9.02 -20.45
C ASN A 275 -25.87 -9.54 -20.22
N PHE A 276 -25.64 -10.27 -19.15
CA PHE A 276 -24.44 -11.05 -18.83
C PHE A 276 -24.79 -12.53 -18.69
#